data_deba403b6108070c9cc9b62b6e31d6a9
#
_entry.id   deba403b6108070c9cc9b62b6e31d6a9
#
_cell.length_a   1.000
_cell.length_b   1.000
_cell.length_c   1.000
_cell.angle_alpha   90.00
_cell.angle_beta   90.00
_cell.angle_gamma   90.00
#
_symmetry.space_group_name_H-M   'P 1'
#
loop_
_entity.id
_entity.type
_entity.pdbx_description
1 polymer ?
#
loop_
_entity_poly.entity_id
_entity_poly.type
_entity_poly.pdbx_seq_one_letter_code
_entity_poly.pdbx_strand_id
1 'polypeptide(L)'
;MSSMAAVHDWLSLTRLTGGAPFEVERVRLTGQDIAIEGRFALPALAQLPAEDQTFVAAFIRCHGSIKQMEKFFGVSYPTIKNRLNRIGAQLPLAEIDPEPEPERPPATSSGELLSQLERGTLSVDEVLRQLRKPEERK
;
A
#
# COMPACT_ATOMS: atom_id res chain seq x y z
N MET A 1 28.13 32.43 -17.42
CA MET A 1 26.69 32.15 -17.54
C MET A 1 26.41 30.76 -17.01
N SER A 2 25.88 30.71 -15.83
CA SER A 2 25.50 29.42 -15.25
C SER A 2 24.25 28.91 -15.98
N SER A 3 24.45 27.92 -16.86
CA SER A 3 23.34 27.16 -17.38
C SER A 3 22.58 26.56 -16.19
N MET A 4 21.42 27.09 -15.89
CA MET A 4 20.52 26.45 -14.95
C MET A 4 20.07 25.15 -15.62
N ALA A 5 20.80 24.07 -15.32
CA ALA A 5 20.37 22.75 -15.74
C ALA A 5 18.94 22.52 -15.19
N ALA A 6 18.05 22.12 -16.06
CA ALA A 6 16.66 21.86 -15.67
C ALA A 6 16.64 20.81 -14.54
N VAL A 7 15.88 21.09 -13.50
CA VAL A 7 15.66 20.12 -12.43
C VAL A 7 14.68 19.08 -12.96
N HIS A 8 15.15 17.86 -13.11
CA HIS A 8 14.32 16.73 -13.52
C HIS A 8 13.61 16.12 -12.33
N ASP A 9 12.44 15.56 -12.56
CA ASP A 9 11.72 14.82 -11.54
C ASP A 9 12.48 13.54 -11.16
N TRP A 10 12.42 13.17 -9.90
CA TRP A 10 12.99 11.94 -9.36
C TRP A 10 12.52 10.69 -10.11
N LEU A 11 11.25 10.66 -10.51
CA LEU A 11 10.70 9.58 -11.32
C LEU A 11 11.43 9.38 -12.65
N SER A 12 11.95 10.47 -13.23
CA SER A 12 12.75 10.40 -14.45
C SER A 12 14.07 9.67 -14.21
N LEU A 13 14.72 9.92 -13.06
CA LEU A 13 15.93 9.22 -12.66
C LEU A 13 15.67 7.72 -12.44
N THR A 14 14.59 7.38 -11.77
CA THR A 14 14.18 5.99 -11.53
C THR A 14 13.97 5.23 -12.85
N ARG A 15 13.41 5.88 -13.86
CA ARG A 15 13.26 5.30 -15.21
C ARG A 15 14.59 5.11 -15.91
N LEU A 16 15.49 6.09 -15.82
CA LEU A 16 16.81 6.04 -16.46
C LEU A 16 17.70 4.93 -15.88
N THR A 17 17.60 4.69 -14.58
CA THR A 17 18.36 3.63 -13.91
C THR A 17 17.80 2.24 -14.17
N GLY A 18 16.55 2.13 -14.63
CA GLY A 18 15.89 0.84 -14.87
C GLY A 18 15.76 -0.05 -13.63
N GLY A 19 15.77 0.56 -12.44
CA GLY A 19 15.73 -0.16 -11.16
C GLY A 19 17.10 -0.65 -10.67
N ALA A 20 18.19 -0.30 -11.37
CA ALA A 20 19.53 -0.60 -10.90
C ALA A 20 19.82 0.18 -9.60
N PRO A 21 20.52 -0.41 -8.63
CA PRO A 21 20.92 0.29 -7.42
C PRO A 21 21.87 1.44 -7.76
N PHE A 22 21.68 2.57 -7.11
CA PHE A 22 22.55 3.74 -7.26
C PHE A 22 22.71 4.48 -5.94
N GLU A 23 23.73 5.31 -5.87
CA GLU A 23 24.06 6.18 -4.73
C GLU A 23 23.98 7.64 -5.17
N VAL A 24 23.72 8.53 -4.23
CA VAL A 24 23.76 9.96 -4.46
C VAL A 24 25.12 10.49 -4.05
N GLU A 25 25.85 11.08 -4.98
CA GLU A 25 27.20 11.62 -4.72
C GLU A 25 27.22 13.11 -4.47
N ARG A 26 26.24 13.84 -4.99
CA ARG A 26 26.20 15.29 -4.86
C ARG A 26 24.77 15.80 -4.73
N VAL A 27 24.57 16.64 -3.73
CA VAL A 27 23.30 17.32 -3.47
C VAL A 27 23.53 18.81 -3.46
N ARG A 28 22.73 19.57 -4.19
CA ARG A 28 22.70 21.03 -4.14
C ARG A 28 21.50 21.50 -3.33
N LEU A 29 21.75 22.38 -2.36
CA LEU A 29 20.67 23.01 -1.62
C LEU A 29 19.96 24.03 -2.49
N THR A 30 18.63 23.86 -2.64
CA THR A 30 17.80 24.82 -3.38
C THR A 30 17.73 26.15 -2.63
N GLY A 31 18.00 27.25 -3.32
CA GLY A 31 18.01 28.59 -2.72
C GLY A 31 19.31 29.00 -2.02
N GLN A 32 20.30 28.10 -1.97
CA GLN A 32 21.63 28.40 -1.45
C GLN A 32 22.67 27.92 -2.48
N ASP A 33 23.79 28.62 -2.59
CA ASP A 33 24.88 28.19 -3.45
C ASP A 33 25.83 27.22 -2.73
N ILE A 34 25.22 26.20 -2.12
CA ILE A 34 25.91 25.16 -1.36
C ILE A 34 25.66 23.81 -2.01
N ALA A 35 26.72 23.07 -2.25
CA ALA A 35 26.68 21.67 -2.66
C ALA A 35 27.33 20.80 -1.59
N ILE A 36 26.71 19.68 -1.29
CA ILE A 36 27.24 18.66 -0.37
C ILE A 36 27.66 17.48 -1.21
N GLU A 37 28.90 17.07 -1.08
CA GLU A 37 29.47 15.91 -1.78
C GLU A 37 29.76 14.78 -0.80
N GLY A 38 29.50 13.56 -1.23
CA GLY A 38 29.69 12.35 -0.43
C GLY A 38 29.01 11.16 -1.10
N ARG A 39 28.97 10.05 -0.39
CA ARG A 39 28.25 8.85 -0.85
C ARG A 39 27.08 8.61 0.09
N PHE A 40 25.89 8.79 -0.41
CA PHE A 40 24.66 8.66 0.34
C PHE A 40 23.81 7.54 -0.25
N ALA A 41 23.52 6.54 0.58
CA ALA A 41 22.59 5.48 0.21
C ALA A 41 21.15 6.03 0.22
N LEU A 42 20.34 5.56 -0.74
CA LEU A 42 18.95 5.92 -0.76
C LEU A 42 18.17 5.17 0.32
N PRO A 43 17.16 5.83 0.91
CA PRO A 43 16.21 5.13 1.76
C PRO A 43 15.41 4.10 0.94
N ALA A 44 14.95 3.05 1.60
CA ALA A 44 14.25 1.94 0.94
C ALA A 44 13.04 2.41 0.10
N LEU A 45 12.29 3.40 0.57
CA LEU A 45 11.18 3.97 -0.19
C LEU A 45 11.62 4.61 -1.52
N ALA A 46 12.77 5.25 -1.55
CA ALA A 46 13.30 5.87 -2.76
C ALA A 46 13.85 4.84 -3.77
N GLN A 47 14.17 3.64 -3.31
CA GLN A 47 14.64 2.52 -4.15
C GLN A 47 13.49 1.79 -4.85
N LEU A 48 12.25 2.00 -4.45
CA LEU A 48 11.10 1.39 -5.10
C LEU A 48 10.99 1.84 -6.57
N PRO A 49 10.51 0.98 -7.47
CA PRO A 49 10.14 1.39 -8.81
C PRO A 49 9.14 2.54 -8.81
N ALA A 50 9.15 3.37 -9.85
CA ALA A 50 8.28 4.54 -9.97
C ALA A 50 6.78 4.21 -9.77
N GLU A 51 6.34 3.09 -10.30
CA GLU A 51 4.96 2.61 -10.15
C GLU A 51 4.60 2.28 -8.70
N ASP A 52 5.53 1.68 -7.96
CA ASP A 52 5.33 1.34 -6.56
C ASP A 52 5.39 2.57 -5.67
N GLN A 53 6.24 3.56 -5.99
CA GLN A 53 6.22 4.86 -5.31
C GLN A 53 4.88 5.56 -5.47
N THR A 54 4.32 5.57 -6.66
CA THR A 54 2.99 6.13 -6.93
C THR A 54 1.90 5.38 -6.16
N PHE A 55 2.01 4.07 -6.10
CA PHE A 55 1.07 3.23 -5.36
C PHE A 55 1.10 3.52 -3.86
N VAL A 56 2.28 3.66 -3.26
CA VAL A 56 2.45 4.02 -1.85
C VAL A 56 1.87 5.41 -1.57
N ALA A 57 2.14 6.38 -2.44
CA ALA A 57 1.59 7.72 -2.32
C ALA A 57 0.05 7.72 -2.37
N ALA A 58 -0.54 6.95 -3.28
CA ALA A 58 -1.98 6.78 -3.38
C ALA A 58 -2.57 6.10 -2.13
N PHE A 59 -1.89 5.10 -1.58
CA PHE A 59 -2.30 4.42 -0.35
C PHE A 59 -2.36 5.38 0.84
N ILE A 60 -1.35 6.21 1.00
CA ILE A 60 -1.31 7.23 2.05
C ILE A 60 -2.45 8.24 1.83
N ARG A 61 -2.64 8.69 0.61
CA ARG A 61 -3.69 9.65 0.26
C ARG A 61 -5.11 9.10 0.46
N CYS A 62 -5.29 7.82 0.29
CA CYS A 62 -6.53 7.10 0.58
C CYS A 62 -6.68 6.73 2.07
N HIS A 63 -5.78 7.20 2.94
CA HIS A 63 -5.77 6.89 4.38
C HIS A 63 -5.80 5.38 4.67
N GLY A 64 -5.15 4.58 3.85
CA GLY A 64 -5.12 3.12 3.99
C GLY A 64 -6.40 2.41 3.54
N SER A 65 -7.34 3.10 2.93
CA SER A 65 -8.58 2.49 2.44
C SER A 65 -8.35 1.69 1.16
N ILE A 66 -8.36 0.37 1.28
CA ILE A 66 -8.20 -0.53 0.12
C ILE A 66 -9.35 -0.35 -0.86
N LYS A 67 -10.55 -0.11 -0.38
CA LYS A 67 -11.74 0.14 -1.21
C LYS A 67 -11.57 1.37 -2.11
N GLN A 68 -10.97 2.45 -1.59
CA GLN A 68 -10.65 3.63 -2.40
C GLN A 68 -9.53 3.34 -3.40
N MET A 69 -8.55 2.53 -3.00
CA MET A 69 -7.47 2.08 -3.88
C MET A 69 -8.00 1.26 -5.07
N GLU A 70 -8.95 0.36 -4.82
CA GLU A 70 -9.62 -0.41 -5.88
C GLU A 70 -10.28 0.52 -6.91
N LYS A 71 -10.98 1.53 -6.45
CA LYS A 71 -11.62 2.54 -7.33
C LYS A 71 -10.59 3.37 -8.09
N PHE A 72 -9.53 3.79 -7.42
CA PHE A 72 -8.50 4.62 -8.03
C PHE A 72 -7.73 3.91 -9.13
N PHE A 73 -7.32 2.67 -8.89
CA PHE A 73 -6.55 1.87 -9.84
C PHE A 73 -7.41 0.99 -10.75
N GLY A 74 -8.70 0.85 -10.49
CA GLY A 74 -9.60 -0.01 -11.27
C GLY A 74 -9.25 -1.50 -11.19
N VAL A 75 -8.74 -1.96 -10.06
CA VAL A 75 -8.32 -3.35 -9.81
C VAL A 75 -9.02 -3.93 -8.58
N SER A 76 -9.02 -5.26 -8.47
CA SER A 76 -9.68 -5.97 -7.39
C SER A 76 -8.93 -5.88 -6.05
N TYR A 77 -9.64 -6.14 -4.94
CA TYR A 77 -9.10 -6.21 -3.58
C TYR A 77 -7.85 -7.12 -3.47
N PRO A 78 -7.86 -8.37 -3.97
CA PRO A 78 -6.70 -9.23 -3.90
C PRO A 78 -5.48 -8.65 -4.61
N THR A 79 -5.68 -7.95 -5.73
CA THR A 79 -4.60 -7.30 -6.48
C THR A 79 -3.94 -6.21 -5.67
N ILE A 80 -4.73 -5.35 -4.99
CA ILE A 80 -4.22 -4.32 -4.09
C ILE A 80 -3.46 -4.96 -2.93
N LYS A 81 -4.04 -5.96 -2.28
CA LYS A 81 -3.47 -6.69 -1.14
C LYS A 81 -2.12 -7.32 -1.48
N ASN A 82 -2.05 -8.03 -2.60
CA ASN A 82 -0.82 -8.67 -3.07
C ASN A 82 0.28 -7.64 -3.37
N ARG A 83 -0.09 -6.51 -3.95
CA ARG A 83 0.87 -5.44 -4.23
C ARG A 83 1.39 -4.80 -2.95
N LEU A 84 0.53 -4.55 -1.97
CA LEU A 84 0.94 -4.06 -0.63
C LEU A 84 1.91 -5.01 0.04
N ASN A 85 1.62 -6.31 0.03
CA ASN A 85 2.49 -7.33 0.62
C ASN A 85 3.86 -7.38 -0.07
N ARG A 86 3.88 -7.30 -1.41
CA ARG A 86 5.13 -7.29 -2.18
C ARG A 86 5.97 -6.06 -1.87
N ILE A 87 5.36 -4.89 -1.83
CA ILE A 87 6.06 -3.63 -1.50
C ILE A 87 6.54 -3.66 -0.06
N GLY A 88 5.69 -4.08 0.88
CA GLY A 88 6.04 -4.18 2.29
C GLY A 88 7.22 -5.11 2.55
N ALA A 89 7.34 -6.21 1.81
CA ALA A 89 8.47 -7.13 1.91
C ALA A 89 9.80 -6.50 1.47
N GLN A 90 9.78 -5.47 0.64
CA GLN A 90 10.97 -4.74 0.20
C GLN A 90 11.37 -3.61 1.15
N LEU A 91 10.52 -3.25 2.10
CA LEU A 91 10.77 -2.19 3.06
C LEU A 91 11.24 -2.79 4.38
N PRO A 92 12.53 -2.68 4.72
CA PRO A 92 13.04 -3.16 6.00
C PRO A 92 12.62 -2.18 7.11
N LEU A 93 11.37 -2.28 7.53
CA LEU A 93 10.95 -1.71 8.79
C LEU A 93 11.33 -2.72 9.86
N ALA A 94 12.19 -2.30 10.78
CA ALA A 94 12.58 -3.11 11.91
C ALA A 94 11.34 -3.76 12.54
N GLU A 95 11.29 -5.07 12.48
CA GLU A 95 10.49 -6.00 13.28
C GLU A 95 9.22 -5.40 13.93
N ILE A 96 8.36 -4.77 13.13
CA ILE A 96 6.96 -4.77 13.46
C ILE A 96 6.49 -6.10 12.92
N ASP A 97 6.50 -7.12 13.78
CA ASP A 97 5.67 -8.29 13.52
C ASP A 97 4.29 -7.76 13.17
N PRO A 98 3.79 -7.97 11.96
CA PRO A 98 2.43 -7.58 11.69
C PRO A 98 1.59 -8.29 12.74
N GLU A 99 1.01 -7.51 13.63
CA GLU A 99 -0.01 -8.03 14.52
C GLU A 99 -0.95 -8.84 13.65
N PRO A 100 -1.14 -10.13 13.90
CA PRO A 100 -2.06 -10.91 13.08
C PRO A 100 -3.36 -10.11 13.07
N GLU A 101 -3.76 -9.67 11.90
CA GLU A 101 -5.08 -9.06 11.74
C GLU A 101 -6.01 -9.97 12.53
N PRO A 102 -6.72 -9.42 13.54
CA PRO A 102 -7.72 -10.24 14.20
C PRO A 102 -8.53 -10.85 13.07
N GLU A 103 -8.49 -12.17 12.97
CA GLU A 103 -9.32 -12.87 12.00
C GLU A 103 -10.70 -12.28 12.18
N ARG A 104 -11.05 -11.34 11.32
CA ARG A 104 -12.45 -10.95 11.24
C ARG A 104 -13.14 -12.26 10.97
N PRO A 105 -13.98 -12.73 11.90
CA PRO A 105 -14.79 -13.88 11.57
C PRO A 105 -15.35 -13.54 10.20
N PRO A 106 -15.23 -14.42 9.22
CA PRO A 106 -15.64 -14.11 7.86
C PRO A 106 -16.98 -13.42 8.01
N ALA A 107 -17.03 -12.13 7.64
CA ALA A 107 -18.30 -11.42 7.66
C ALA A 107 -19.15 -12.27 6.75
N THR A 108 -19.97 -13.10 7.37
CA THR A 108 -20.89 -13.96 6.65
C THR A 108 -21.76 -12.98 5.93
N SER A 109 -21.37 -12.67 4.68
CA SER A 109 -22.12 -11.73 3.87
C SER A 109 -23.52 -12.29 3.81
N SER A 110 -24.51 -11.44 3.84
CA SER A 110 -25.92 -11.88 3.72
C SER A 110 -26.10 -12.86 2.54
N GLY A 111 -25.26 -12.77 1.51
CA GLY A 111 -25.18 -13.68 0.39
C GLY A 111 -24.67 -15.07 0.75
N GLU A 112 -23.70 -15.20 1.65
CA GLU A 112 -23.21 -16.50 2.11
C GLU A 112 -24.22 -17.21 3.01
N LEU A 113 -24.90 -16.46 3.88
CA LEU A 113 -26.00 -16.99 4.69
C LEU A 113 -27.16 -17.49 3.81
N LEU A 114 -27.50 -16.76 2.77
CA LEU A 114 -28.51 -17.16 1.78
C LEU A 114 -28.07 -18.42 1.02
N SER A 115 -26.81 -18.51 0.61
CA SER A 115 -26.26 -19.68 -0.08
C SER A 115 -26.27 -20.92 0.82
N GLN A 116 -25.99 -20.77 2.11
CA GLN A 116 -26.05 -21.86 3.09
C GLN A 116 -27.50 -22.29 3.36
N LEU A 117 -28.42 -21.35 3.33
CA LEU A 117 -29.85 -21.61 3.42
C LEU A 117 -30.36 -22.43 2.23
N GLU A 118 -29.97 -22.03 1.02
CA GLU A 118 -30.32 -22.74 -0.23
C GLU A 118 -29.77 -24.17 -0.27
N ARG A 119 -28.59 -24.39 0.31
CA ARG A 119 -27.95 -25.70 0.44
C ARG A 119 -28.54 -26.58 1.55
N GLY A 120 -29.46 -26.04 2.35
CA GLY A 120 -30.08 -26.76 3.46
C GLY A 120 -29.17 -27.06 4.65
N THR A 121 -28.00 -26.40 4.74
CA THR A 121 -27.05 -26.57 5.84
C THR A 121 -27.38 -25.72 7.07
N LEU A 122 -28.21 -24.70 6.93
CA LEU A 122 -28.70 -23.83 7.99
C LEU A 122 -30.22 -23.70 7.90
N SER A 123 -30.88 -23.73 9.08
CA SER A 123 -32.31 -23.43 9.18
C SER A 123 -32.57 -21.93 9.15
N VAL A 124 -33.77 -21.53 8.72
CA VAL A 124 -34.21 -20.11 8.70
C VAL A 124 -34.10 -19.49 10.10
N ASP A 125 -34.44 -20.25 11.15
CA ASP A 125 -34.36 -19.79 12.54
C ASP A 125 -32.93 -19.48 12.99
N GLU A 126 -31.96 -20.23 12.50
CA GLU A 126 -30.53 -20.06 12.80
C GLU A 126 -29.94 -18.83 12.08
N VAL A 127 -30.36 -18.62 10.85
CA VAL A 127 -30.00 -17.41 10.07
C VAL A 127 -30.57 -16.16 10.74
N LEU A 128 -31.82 -16.21 11.18
CA LEU A 128 -32.47 -15.11 11.92
C LEU A 128 -31.80 -14.82 13.25
N ARG A 129 -31.31 -15.87 13.95
CA ARG A 129 -30.52 -15.70 15.17
C ARG A 129 -29.20 -15.02 14.94
N GLN A 130 -28.50 -15.35 13.86
CA GLN A 130 -27.22 -14.73 13.52
C GLN A 130 -27.37 -13.28 13.07
N LEU A 131 -28.46 -12.96 12.38
CA LEU A 131 -28.80 -11.59 11.99
C LEU A 131 -29.33 -10.76 13.15
N ARG A 132 -29.87 -11.37 14.19
CA ARG A 132 -30.46 -10.72 15.37
C ARG A 132 -29.52 -10.59 16.57
N LYS A 133 -28.28 -11.07 16.49
CA LYS A 133 -27.34 -10.81 17.58
C LYS A 133 -27.07 -9.29 17.63
N PRO A 134 -27.71 -8.56 18.56
CA PRO A 134 -27.25 -7.22 18.86
C PRO A 134 -25.87 -7.37 19.48
N GLU A 135 -24.95 -6.51 19.09
CA GLU A 135 -23.73 -6.32 19.84
C GLU A 135 -24.08 -5.89 21.26
N GLU A 136 -24.23 -6.83 22.17
CA GLU A 136 -24.21 -6.52 23.60
C GLU A 136 -22.77 -6.24 23.99
N ARG A 137 -22.37 -4.98 23.82
CA ARG A 137 -21.27 -4.42 24.59
C ARG A 137 -21.77 -4.16 25.99
N LYS A 138 -21.38 -5.02 26.90
CA LYS A 138 -21.26 -4.61 28.30
C LYS A 138 -19.89 -3.99 28.50
#